data_c78218654975e2adae55f5eabd123e3e
#
_entry.id   c78218654975e2adae55f5eabd123e3e
#
_cell.length_a   1.000
_cell.length_b   1.000
_cell.length_c   1.000
_cell.angle_alpha   90.00
_cell.angle_beta   90.00
_cell.angle_gamma   90.00
#
_symmetry.space_group_name_H-M   'P 1'
#
loop_
_entity.id
_entity.type
_entity.pdbx_description
1 polymer ?
#
loop_
_entity_poly.entity_id
_entity_poly.type
_entity_poly.pdbx_seq_one_letter_code
_entity_poly.pdbx_strand_id
1 'polypeptide(L)'
;MKKGLFFLFLFNFIPISAQYCCTEIGKVLHYTTIDKKQEKTLKDSALVRDVIHENERIVVDLRWYGNSYSPTQIIDGTNRETFIYRKKTGITEFIALDAEVENTEAKLDYLSKYPQKDRSRAEKEYDEYSKYMHAEGRISIPIKENAGMDEELPPCKYTQKIGPMRMKASLEGKYKGKERVHTPAGDFDCIKIYTESKAKFMLFSEKEYSMSWYAKGVGIVKEERYNKRGKLQESMTLEAIRKQGNN
;
A
#
# COMPACT_ATOMS: atom_id res chain seq x y z
N MET A 1 26.77 -15.52 56.65
CA MET A 1 25.55 -15.49 55.82
C MET A 1 25.74 -14.42 54.73
N LYS A 2 26.03 -14.82 53.48
CA LYS A 2 26.19 -13.91 52.34
C LYS A 2 24.85 -13.82 51.61
N LYS A 3 24.21 -12.66 51.63
CA LYS A 3 22.99 -12.39 50.86
C LYS A 3 23.38 -12.13 49.43
N GLY A 4 23.09 -13.10 48.53
CA GLY A 4 23.21 -12.95 47.09
C GLY A 4 22.09 -12.06 46.59
N LEU A 5 22.44 -10.90 46.01
CA LEU A 5 21.55 -9.97 45.32
C LEU A 5 21.30 -10.52 43.92
N PHE A 6 20.11 -11.09 43.71
CA PHE A 6 19.66 -11.57 42.40
C PHE A 6 19.18 -10.35 41.59
N PHE A 7 20.02 -9.86 40.64
CA PHE A 7 19.61 -8.85 39.67
C PHE A 7 18.72 -9.52 38.61
N LEU A 8 17.42 -9.31 38.75
CA LEU A 8 16.46 -9.67 37.70
C LEU A 8 16.60 -8.67 36.56
N PHE A 9 17.33 -9.03 35.50
CA PHE A 9 17.31 -8.31 34.24
C PHE A 9 15.92 -8.50 33.61
N LEU A 10 15.04 -7.54 33.81
CA LEU A 10 13.84 -7.38 33.00
C LEU A 10 14.29 -6.99 31.59
N PHE A 11 14.49 -7.97 30.74
CA PHE A 11 14.53 -7.75 29.30
C PHE A 11 13.16 -7.20 28.89
N ASN A 12 13.07 -5.89 28.75
CA ASN A 12 11.99 -5.29 27.96
C ASN A 12 12.12 -5.85 26.54
N PHE A 13 11.36 -6.91 26.25
CA PHE A 13 11.12 -7.33 24.88
C PHE A 13 10.40 -6.15 24.19
N ILE A 14 11.14 -5.28 23.54
CA ILE A 14 10.58 -4.40 22.53
C ILE A 14 10.07 -5.37 21.47
N PRO A 15 8.76 -5.46 21.21
CA PRO A 15 8.26 -6.30 20.14
C PRO A 15 8.91 -5.83 18.84
N ILE A 16 9.85 -6.60 18.31
CA ILE A 16 10.42 -6.34 17.00
C ILE A 16 9.24 -6.44 16.04
N SER A 17 8.83 -5.31 15.49
CA SER A 17 7.76 -5.27 14.50
C SER A 17 8.11 -6.24 13.37
N ALA A 18 7.30 -7.27 13.18
CA ALA A 18 7.49 -8.23 12.08
C ALA A 18 6.87 -7.72 10.77
N GLN A 19 6.08 -6.65 10.86
CA GLN A 19 5.34 -6.09 9.74
C GLN A 19 6.24 -5.18 8.88
N TYR A 20 6.06 -5.25 7.58
CA TYR A 20 6.65 -4.30 6.61
C TYR A 20 5.72 -3.10 6.38
N CYS A 21 5.19 -2.52 7.46
CA CYS A 21 4.39 -1.30 7.48
C CYS A 21 4.46 -0.66 8.86
N CYS A 22 4.23 0.65 8.93
CA CYS A 22 4.11 1.39 10.20
C CYS A 22 2.74 1.11 10.82
N THR A 23 2.71 0.66 12.09
CA THR A 23 1.48 0.34 12.83
C THR A 23 1.18 1.31 13.97
N GLU A 24 1.84 2.47 14.01
CA GLU A 24 1.59 3.51 15.01
C GLU A 24 0.64 4.57 14.45
N ILE A 25 -0.61 4.58 14.90
CA ILE A 25 -1.61 5.59 14.51
C ILE A 25 -1.08 7.00 14.78
N GLY A 26 -1.29 7.90 13.82
CA GLY A 26 -0.82 9.29 13.88
C GLY A 26 0.65 9.49 13.53
N LYS A 27 1.37 8.44 13.11
CA LYS A 27 2.68 8.61 12.47
C LYS A 27 2.49 9.13 11.04
N VAL A 28 3.36 10.06 10.67
CA VAL A 28 3.43 10.64 9.33
C VAL A 28 4.79 10.31 8.74
N LEU A 29 4.77 9.61 7.61
CA LEU A 29 5.95 9.33 6.80
C LEU A 29 6.05 10.42 5.73
N HIS A 30 7.14 11.17 5.72
CA HIS A 30 7.40 12.24 4.76
C HIS A 30 8.31 11.74 3.66
N TYR A 31 7.97 12.04 2.43
CA TYR A 31 8.70 11.61 1.24
C TYR A 31 9.11 12.79 0.36
N THR A 32 10.22 12.61 -0.34
CA THR A 32 10.60 13.46 -1.46
C THR A 32 10.59 12.62 -2.72
N THR A 33 9.86 13.09 -3.72
CA THR A 33 9.81 12.50 -5.05
C THR A 33 10.50 13.43 -6.05
N ILE A 34 11.50 12.88 -6.76
CA ILE A 34 12.18 13.59 -7.85
C ILE A 34 11.60 13.06 -9.16
N ASP A 35 10.82 13.89 -9.85
CA ASP A 35 10.33 13.62 -11.18
C ASP A 35 11.40 14.06 -12.21
N LYS A 36 12.07 13.08 -12.81
CA LYS A 36 13.10 13.32 -13.82
C LYS A 36 12.56 13.79 -15.17
N LYS A 37 11.28 13.51 -15.43
CA LYS A 37 10.62 13.91 -16.68
C LYS A 37 10.22 15.37 -16.66
N GLN A 38 9.74 15.86 -15.51
CA GLN A 38 9.30 17.25 -15.33
C GLN A 38 10.35 18.14 -14.67
N GLU A 39 11.49 17.57 -14.29
CA GLU A 39 12.56 18.25 -13.55
C GLU A 39 12.04 18.92 -12.25
N LYS A 40 11.13 18.23 -11.56
CA LYS A 40 10.47 18.74 -10.36
C LYS A 40 10.80 17.88 -9.15
N THR A 41 10.84 18.54 -7.98
CA THR A 41 10.88 17.89 -6.67
C THR A 41 9.54 18.10 -5.99
N LEU A 42 8.89 17.00 -5.64
CA LEU A 42 7.60 16.99 -4.96
C LEU A 42 7.79 16.53 -3.51
N LYS A 43 6.94 17.04 -2.62
CA LYS A 43 6.89 16.64 -1.22
C LYS A 43 5.56 15.98 -0.93
N ASP A 44 5.62 14.77 -0.40
CA ASP A 44 4.48 13.93 -0.10
C ASP A 44 4.55 13.46 1.34
N SER A 45 3.40 13.06 1.87
CA SER A 45 3.35 12.44 3.19
C SER A 45 2.25 11.40 3.27
N ALA A 46 2.51 10.32 4.01
CA ALA A 46 1.55 9.28 4.31
C ALA A 46 1.26 9.25 5.82
N LEU A 47 0.02 9.50 6.20
CA LEU A 47 -0.46 9.42 7.58
C LEU A 47 -0.97 8.00 7.85
N VAL A 48 -0.46 7.35 8.91
CA VAL A 48 -1.07 6.14 9.47
C VAL A 48 -2.38 6.54 10.14
N ARG A 49 -3.49 6.34 9.44
CA ARG A 49 -4.81 6.78 9.86
C ARG A 49 -5.47 5.79 10.82
N ASP A 50 -5.50 4.54 10.41
CA ASP A 50 -6.18 3.48 11.14
C ASP A 50 -5.29 2.22 11.21
N VAL A 51 -5.35 1.52 12.35
CA VAL A 51 -4.71 0.22 12.56
C VAL A 51 -5.72 -0.69 13.23
N ILE A 52 -6.21 -1.68 12.49
CA ILE A 52 -7.24 -2.61 12.95
C ILE A 52 -6.58 -3.94 13.28
N HIS A 53 -6.64 -4.33 14.56
CA HIS A 53 -6.12 -5.60 15.05
C HIS A 53 -7.23 -6.65 15.06
N GLU A 54 -7.16 -7.59 14.13
CA GLU A 54 -8.01 -8.78 14.10
C GLU A 54 -7.25 -10.00 14.63
N ASN A 55 -7.96 -11.12 14.83
CA ASN A 55 -7.34 -12.34 15.36
C ASN A 55 -6.16 -12.82 14.50
N GLU A 56 -6.33 -12.86 13.18
CA GLU A 56 -5.36 -13.44 12.25
C GLU A 56 -4.56 -12.41 11.46
N ARG A 57 -4.97 -11.13 11.48
CA ARG A 57 -4.33 -10.07 10.69
C ARG A 57 -4.31 -8.72 11.40
N ILE A 58 -3.44 -7.85 10.92
CA ILE A 58 -3.44 -6.42 11.23
C ILE A 58 -3.64 -5.70 9.91
N VAL A 59 -4.65 -4.83 9.85
CA VAL A 59 -4.93 -3.99 8.68
C VAL A 59 -4.48 -2.57 9.02
N VAL A 60 -3.64 -2.00 8.17
CA VAL A 60 -3.13 -0.63 8.31
C VAL A 60 -3.60 0.19 7.14
N ASP A 61 -4.24 1.31 7.43
CA ASP A 61 -4.72 2.28 6.46
C ASP A 61 -3.84 3.53 6.46
N LEU A 62 -3.23 3.82 5.32
CA LEU A 62 -2.43 5.02 5.10
C LEU A 62 -3.22 6.01 4.24
N ARG A 63 -3.19 7.28 4.62
CA ARG A 63 -3.71 8.36 3.80
C ARG A 63 -2.59 9.25 3.29
N TRP A 64 -2.50 9.35 1.97
CA TRP A 64 -1.50 10.18 1.31
C TRP A 64 -1.97 11.63 1.15
N TYR A 65 -1.02 12.54 1.29
CA TYR A 65 -1.17 13.98 1.06
C TYR A 65 0.04 14.45 0.28
N GLY A 66 -0.19 15.20 -0.77
CA GLY A 66 0.90 15.75 -1.59
C GLY A 66 0.49 15.96 -3.04
N ASN A 67 1.50 16.14 -3.88
CA ASN A 67 1.33 16.47 -5.29
C ASN A 67 1.78 15.36 -6.25
N SER A 68 2.32 14.25 -5.74
CA SER A 68 2.58 13.07 -6.56
C SER A 68 1.31 12.24 -6.70
N TYR A 69 1.01 11.89 -7.95
CA TYR A 69 -0.12 11.03 -8.25
C TYR A 69 0.27 9.58 -8.02
N SER A 70 -0.34 8.94 -7.02
CA SER A 70 -0.33 7.48 -6.93
C SER A 70 -1.18 6.89 -8.07
N PRO A 71 -0.82 5.75 -8.67
CA PRO A 71 -1.69 5.03 -9.59
C PRO A 71 -3.09 4.77 -9.03
N THR A 72 -3.21 4.57 -7.72
CA THR A 72 -4.49 4.40 -7.01
C THR A 72 -5.36 5.66 -7.07
N GLN A 73 -4.78 6.87 -6.99
CA GLN A 73 -5.52 8.13 -7.15
C GLN A 73 -6.20 8.28 -8.50
N ILE A 74 -5.56 7.77 -9.56
CA ILE A 74 -6.10 7.85 -10.93
C ILE A 74 -7.29 6.91 -11.08
N ILE A 75 -7.33 5.82 -10.30
CA ILE A 75 -8.30 4.74 -10.46
C ILE A 75 -9.52 4.95 -9.58
N ASP A 76 -9.35 5.23 -8.30
CA ASP A 76 -10.42 5.30 -7.31
C ASP A 76 -10.67 6.70 -6.73
N GLY A 77 -9.82 7.68 -7.09
CA GLY A 77 -9.89 9.04 -6.55
C GLY A 77 -9.54 9.13 -5.08
N THR A 78 -9.13 8.03 -4.46
CA THR A 78 -8.72 7.99 -3.06
C THR A 78 -7.20 8.11 -2.94
N ASN A 79 -6.74 8.78 -1.89
CA ASN A 79 -5.33 8.85 -1.52
C ASN A 79 -5.04 7.80 -0.44
N ARG A 80 -5.61 6.61 -0.59
CA ARG A 80 -5.59 5.56 0.41
C ARG A 80 -4.72 4.40 -0.05
N GLU A 81 -3.87 3.92 0.83
CA GLU A 81 -3.12 2.67 0.66
C GLU A 81 -3.35 1.77 1.88
N THR A 82 -3.45 0.49 1.65
CA THR A 82 -3.72 -0.48 2.70
C THR A 82 -2.60 -1.51 2.77
N PHE A 83 -2.11 -1.78 3.98
CA PHE A 83 -1.26 -2.93 4.26
C PHE A 83 -2.01 -3.94 5.12
N ILE A 84 -1.86 -5.22 4.81
CA ILE A 84 -2.42 -6.33 5.59
C ILE A 84 -1.28 -7.24 6.06
N TYR A 85 -1.00 -7.26 7.36
CA TYR A 85 -0.07 -8.20 7.95
C TYR A 85 -0.80 -9.45 8.40
N ARG A 86 -0.41 -10.62 7.89
CA ARG A 86 -0.97 -11.93 8.24
C ARG A 86 -0.13 -12.59 9.32
N LYS A 87 -0.64 -12.65 10.56
CA LYS A 87 0.09 -13.14 11.74
C LYS A 87 0.57 -14.59 11.57
N LYS A 88 -0.23 -15.46 10.95
CA LYS A 88 0.10 -16.89 10.76
C LYS A 88 1.27 -17.12 9.81
N THR A 89 1.39 -16.33 8.76
CA THR A 89 2.40 -16.51 7.72
C THR A 89 3.57 -15.54 7.83
N GLY A 90 3.44 -14.47 8.63
CA GLY A 90 4.42 -13.39 8.71
C GLY A 90 4.53 -12.53 7.46
N ILE A 91 3.57 -12.65 6.52
CA ILE A 91 3.57 -11.92 5.26
C ILE A 91 2.83 -10.59 5.45
N THR A 92 3.43 -9.50 4.97
CA THR A 92 2.75 -8.21 4.80
C THR A 92 2.35 -8.08 3.34
N GLU A 93 1.08 -7.81 3.05
CA GLU A 93 0.58 -7.51 1.71
C GLU A 93 0.37 -6.01 1.58
N PHE A 94 1.01 -5.36 0.62
CA PHE A 94 0.63 -4.04 0.17
C PHE A 94 -0.51 -4.19 -0.84
N ILE A 95 -1.63 -3.53 -0.60
CA ILE A 95 -2.84 -3.58 -1.44
C ILE A 95 -2.93 -2.28 -2.22
N ALA A 96 -2.72 -2.37 -3.53
CA ALA A 96 -2.87 -1.22 -4.43
C ALA A 96 -4.32 -1.05 -4.90
N LEU A 97 -5.02 -2.16 -5.22
CA LEU A 97 -6.42 -2.18 -5.66
C LEU A 97 -7.12 -3.41 -5.08
N ASP A 98 -8.33 -3.24 -4.58
CA ASP A 98 -9.16 -4.33 -4.04
C ASP A 98 -10.62 -4.13 -4.42
N ALA A 99 -11.08 -4.93 -5.37
CA ALA A 99 -12.44 -4.87 -5.87
C ALA A 99 -13.51 -5.14 -4.80
N GLU A 100 -13.22 -6.00 -3.81
CA GLU A 100 -14.16 -6.28 -2.72
C GLU A 100 -14.39 -5.03 -1.85
N VAL A 101 -13.28 -4.34 -1.51
CA VAL A 101 -13.35 -3.10 -0.73
C VAL A 101 -14.08 -2.02 -1.52
N GLU A 102 -13.71 -1.79 -2.78
CA GLU A 102 -14.32 -0.77 -3.63
C GLU A 102 -15.82 -0.99 -3.85
N ASN A 103 -16.23 -2.22 -4.17
CA ASN A 103 -17.65 -2.55 -4.36
C ASN A 103 -18.44 -2.35 -3.05
N THR A 104 -17.85 -2.70 -1.91
CA THR A 104 -18.48 -2.51 -0.59
C THR A 104 -18.62 -1.03 -0.25
N GLU A 105 -17.57 -0.24 -0.45
CA GLU A 105 -17.60 1.21 -0.19
C GLU A 105 -18.59 1.93 -1.11
N ALA A 106 -18.63 1.55 -2.39
CA ALA A 106 -19.59 2.09 -3.35
C ALA A 106 -21.04 1.78 -2.94
N LYS A 107 -21.31 0.56 -2.45
CA LYS A 107 -22.63 0.18 -1.94
C LYS A 107 -23.00 0.98 -0.69
N LEU A 108 -22.07 1.11 0.25
CA LEU A 108 -22.30 1.87 1.49
C LEU A 108 -22.55 3.36 1.21
N ASP A 109 -21.75 3.97 0.32
CA ASP A 109 -21.94 5.37 -0.10
C ASP A 109 -23.32 5.56 -0.76
N TYR A 110 -23.69 4.65 -1.66
CA TYR A 110 -25.00 4.70 -2.30
C TYR A 110 -26.13 4.64 -1.26
N LEU A 111 -26.09 3.65 -0.35
CA LEU A 111 -27.12 3.45 0.66
C LEU A 111 -27.17 4.57 1.71
N SER A 112 -26.04 5.26 1.95
CA SER A 112 -25.99 6.39 2.90
C SER A 112 -26.89 7.56 2.51
N LYS A 113 -27.24 7.68 1.23
CA LYS A 113 -28.09 8.74 0.67
C LYS A 113 -29.58 8.51 0.92
N TYR A 114 -29.94 7.31 1.43
CA TYR A 114 -31.33 6.94 1.67
C TYR A 114 -31.63 6.82 3.16
N PRO A 115 -32.87 7.27 3.61
CA PRO A 115 -33.34 7.03 4.97
C PRO A 115 -33.43 5.53 5.29
N GLN A 116 -33.29 5.16 6.56
CA GLN A 116 -33.29 3.76 7.02
C GLN A 116 -34.51 2.96 6.48
N LYS A 117 -35.69 3.55 6.45
CA LYS A 117 -36.94 2.92 5.97
C LYS A 117 -36.93 2.54 4.50
N ASP A 118 -36.10 3.23 3.67
CA ASP A 118 -36.03 3.05 2.23
C ASP A 118 -34.83 2.21 1.79
N ARG A 119 -33.96 1.81 2.73
CA ARG A 119 -32.72 1.09 2.43
C ARG A 119 -32.91 -0.23 1.71
N SER A 120 -33.91 -1.03 2.09
CA SER A 120 -34.18 -2.33 1.43
C SER A 120 -34.56 -2.17 -0.05
N ARG A 121 -35.25 -1.08 -0.39
CA ARG A 121 -35.55 -0.72 -1.78
C ARG A 121 -34.26 -0.26 -2.49
N ALA A 122 -33.50 0.63 -1.86
CA ALA A 122 -32.24 1.15 -2.40
C ALA A 122 -31.21 0.03 -2.63
N GLU A 123 -31.16 -1.01 -1.78
CA GLU A 123 -30.31 -2.18 -2.00
C GLU A 123 -30.66 -2.91 -3.31
N LYS A 124 -31.94 -3.14 -3.58
CA LYS A 124 -32.35 -3.77 -4.84
C LYS A 124 -32.01 -2.91 -6.06
N GLU A 125 -32.20 -1.60 -5.94
CA GLU A 125 -31.82 -0.66 -7.00
C GLU A 125 -30.31 -0.65 -7.22
N TYR A 126 -29.50 -0.69 -6.14
CA TYR A 126 -28.05 -0.78 -6.23
C TYR A 126 -27.60 -2.10 -6.88
N ASP A 127 -28.21 -3.24 -6.53
CA ASP A 127 -27.84 -4.53 -7.08
C ASP A 127 -28.09 -4.59 -8.62
N GLU A 128 -29.11 -3.91 -9.12
CA GLU A 128 -29.32 -3.73 -10.57
C GLU A 128 -28.27 -2.78 -11.19
N TYR A 129 -27.98 -1.67 -10.50
CA TYR A 129 -27.00 -0.69 -10.96
C TYR A 129 -25.57 -1.28 -10.98
N SER A 130 -25.19 -2.07 -9.98
CA SER A 130 -23.87 -2.69 -9.85
C SER A 130 -23.52 -3.63 -10.99
N LYS A 131 -24.50 -4.16 -11.73
CA LYS A 131 -24.26 -4.94 -12.96
C LYS A 131 -23.54 -4.14 -14.04
N TYR A 132 -23.66 -2.82 -14.00
CA TYR A 132 -23.02 -1.89 -14.93
C TYR A 132 -21.80 -1.20 -14.35
N MET A 133 -21.65 -1.22 -13.02
CA MET A 133 -20.54 -0.56 -12.31
C MET A 133 -20.04 -1.48 -11.20
N HIS A 134 -19.03 -2.26 -11.51
CA HIS A 134 -18.40 -3.16 -10.53
C HIS A 134 -16.92 -3.37 -10.83
N ALA A 135 -16.19 -3.74 -9.81
CA ALA A 135 -14.79 -4.14 -9.90
C ALA A 135 -14.65 -5.64 -9.60
N GLU A 136 -13.61 -6.25 -10.17
CA GLU A 136 -13.23 -7.65 -9.97
C GLU A 136 -11.73 -7.79 -9.82
N GLY A 137 -11.29 -8.65 -8.89
CA GLY A 137 -9.88 -8.97 -8.67
C GLY A 137 -9.19 -8.02 -7.71
N ARG A 138 -7.86 -8.16 -7.62
CA ARG A 138 -7.00 -7.42 -6.69
C ARG A 138 -5.62 -7.22 -7.29
N ILE A 139 -4.99 -6.09 -6.99
CA ILE A 139 -3.56 -5.87 -7.19
C ILE A 139 -2.91 -5.76 -5.82
N SER A 140 -2.02 -6.71 -5.51
CA SER A 140 -1.30 -6.73 -4.24
C SER A 140 0.14 -7.20 -4.42
N ILE A 141 1.02 -6.73 -3.52
CA ILE A 141 2.42 -7.10 -3.46
C ILE A 141 2.66 -7.77 -2.10
N PRO A 142 2.83 -9.11 -2.04
CA PRO A 142 3.23 -9.77 -0.81
C PRO A 142 4.70 -9.46 -0.50
N ILE A 143 4.99 -9.06 0.73
CA ILE A 143 6.33 -8.76 1.21
C ILE A 143 6.72 -9.87 2.18
N LYS A 144 7.63 -10.74 1.74
CA LYS A 144 8.11 -11.91 2.49
C LYS A 144 9.56 -11.71 2.92
N GLU A 145 9.84 -11.90 4.20
CA GLU A 145 11.20 -11.75 4.73
C GLU A 145 12.21 -12.74 4.13
N ASN A 146 11.76 -13.96 3.88
CA ASN A 146 12.60 -15.07 3.44
C ASN A 146 12.33 -15.48 1.99
N ALA A 147 11.89 -14.54 1.14
CA ALA A 147 11.76 -14.79 -0.27
C ALA A 147 13.13 -15.04 -0.92
N GLY A 148 13.18 -15.99 -1.84
CA GLY A 148 14.37 -16.27 -2.64
C GLY A 148 14.67 -15.13 -3.62
N MET A 149 15.98 -15.03 -3.99
CA MET A 149 16.36 -14.13 -5.09
C MET A 149 15.65 -14.55 -6.37
N ASP A 150 15.04 -13.59 -7.08
CA ASP A 150 14.25 -13.79 -8.29
C ASP A 150 13.00 -14.70 -8.12
N GLU A 151 12.58 -15.02 -6.88
CA GLU A 151 11.28 -15.64 -6.62
C GLU A 151 10.17 -14.74 -7.18
N GLU A 152 9.29 -15.32 -7.99
CA GLU A 152 8.21 -14.58 -8.64
C GLU A 152 7.10 -14.20 -7.65
N LEU A 153 6.51 -13.04 -7.85
CA LEU A 153 5.27 -12.65 -7.17
C LEU A 153 4.09 -13.39 -7.79
N PRO A 154 3.05 -13.72 -7.01
CA PRO A 154 1.80 -14.19 -7.57
C PRO A 154 1.25 -13.14 -8.56
N PRO A 155 0.91 -13.53 -9.81
CA PRO A 155 0.38 -12.57 -10.77
C PRO A 155 -0.99 -12.08 -10.33
N CYS A 156 -1.19 -10.76 -10.36
CA CYS A 156 -2.41 -10.10 -9.94
C CYS A 156 -3.13 -9.46 -11.13
N LYS A 157 -4.46 -9.47 -11.08
CA LYS A 157 -5.31 -8.82 -12.09
C LYS A 157 -6.46 -8.10 -11.40
N TYR A 158 -6.82 -6.95 -11.96
CA TYR A 158 -7.95 -6.15 -11.54
C TYR A 158 -8.70 -5.67 -12.79
N THR A 159 -10.01 -5.65 -12.73
CA THR A 159 -10.86 -5.09 -13.78
C THR A 159 -11.93 -4.23 -13.13
N GLN A 160 -12.11 -3.01 -13.64
CA GLN A 160 -13.23 -2.14 -13.26
C GLN A 160 -14.10 -1.87 -14.48
N LYS A 161 -15.40 -2.02 -14.32
CA LYS A 161 -16.42 -1.72 -15.32
C LYS A 161 -17.21 -0.51 -14.89
N ILE A 162 -17.36 0.46 -15.79
CA ILE A 162 -18.14 1.68 -15.58
C ILE A 162 -18.98 1.90 -16.84
N GLY A 163 -20.23 1.43 -16.84
CA GLY A 163 -21.08 1.42 -18.02
C GLY A 163 -20.43 0.65 -19.18
N PRO A 164 -20.25 1.28 -20.34
CA PRO A 164 -19.57 0.67 -21.50
C PRO A 164 -18.05 0.65 -21.37
N MET A 165 -17.48 1.41 -20.45
CA MET A 165 -16.03 1.52 -20.27
C MET A 165 -15.51 0.39 -19.41
N ARG A 166 -14.29 -0.07 -19.73
CA ARG A 166 -13.59 -1.08 -18.94
C ARG A 166 -12.13 -0.68 -18.76
N MET A 167 -11.72 -0.65 -17.51
CA MET A 167 -10.31 -0.57 -17.12
C MET A 167 -9.82 -1.94 -16.71
N LYS A 168 -8.59 -2.27 -17.08
CA LYS A 168 -7.88 -3.48 -16.65
C LYS A 168 -6.51 -3.10 -16.14
N ALA A 169 -6.12 -3.69 -15.01
CA ALA A 169 -4.77 -3.60 -14.50
C ALA A 169 -4.23 -5.02 -14.26
N SER A 170 -2.92 -5.19 -14.40
CA SER A 170 -2.22 -6.41 -13.99
C SER A 170 -0.86 -6.04 -13.42
N LEU A 171 -0.37 -6.85 -12.50
CA LEU A 171 0.93 -6.73 -11.90
C LEU A 171 1.61 -8.09 -11.89
N GLU A 172 2.85 -8.10 -12.35
CA GLU A 172 3.80 -9.19 -12.25
C GLU A 172 5.08 -8.66 -11.61
N GLY A 173 5.88 -9.51 -11.01
CA GLY A 173 7.12 -9.04 -10.40
C GLY A 173 7.90 -10.15 -9.74
N LYS A 174 9.01 -9.77 -9.09
CA LYS A 174 9.90 -10.71 -8.41
C LYS A 174 10.69 -10.04 -7.31
N TYR A 175 11.08 -10.82 -6.32
CA TYR A 175 11.96 -10.39 -5.26
C TYR A 175 13.38 -10.20 -5.79
N LYS A 176 14.05 -9.13 -5.35
CA LYS A 176 15.44 -8.81 -5.69
C LYS A 176 16.38 -8.91 -4.49
N GLY A 177 15.95 -9.68 -3.47
CA GLY A 177 16.70 -9.94 -2.26
C GLY A 177 16.59 -8.84 -1.22
N LYS A 178 17.59 -8.80 -0.32
CA LYS A 178 17.68 -7.82 0.77
C LYS A 178 18.74 -6.78 0.43
N GLU A 179 18.48 -5.53 0.79
CA GLU A 179 19.40 -4.42 0.57
C GLU A 179 19.31 -3.43 1.72
N ARG A 180 20.45 -2.93 2.21
CA ARG A 180 20.49 -1.83 3.14
C ARG A 180 20.40 -0.52 2.39
N VAL A 181 19.36 0.27 2.70
CA VAL A 181 19.09 1.55 2.05
C VAL A 181 19.33 2.68 3.05
N HIS A 182 20.14 3.64 2.62
CA HIS A 182 20.35 4.88 3.36
C HIS A 182 19.40 5.96 2.86
N THR A 183 18.67 6.61 3.78
CA THR A 183 17.76 7.72 3.50
C THR A 183 17.97 8.82 4.53
N PRO A 184 17.47 10.05 4.32
CA PRO A 184 17.49 11.09 5.35
C PRO A 184 16.77 10.70 6.65
N ALA A 185 15.79 9.77 6.58
CA ALA A 185 15.11 9.23 7.76
C ALA A 185 15.94 8.21 8.54
N GLY A 186 17.04 7.71 7.99
CA GLY A 186 17.93 6.71 8.59
C GLY A 186 18.30 5.57 7.65
N ASP A 187 18.92 4.54 8.23
CA ASP A 187 19.34 3.32 7.55
C ASP A 187 18.32 2.21 7.76
N PHE A 188 17.95 1.52 6.68
CA PHE A 188 16.92 0.50 6.70
C PHE A 188 17.37 -0.77 5.99
N ASP A 189 17.20 -1.92 6.65
CA ASP A 189 17.34 -3.23 6.00
C ASP A 189 16.01 -3.55 5.31
N CYS A 190 16.03 -3.61 3.98
CA CYS A 190 14.83 -3.66 3.15
C CYS A 190 14.72 -4.97 2.37
N ILE A 191 13.49 -5.38 2.10
CA ILE A 191 13.17 -6.29 1.02
C ILE A 191 13.02 -5.47 -0.26
N LYS A 192 13.77 -5.84 -1.29
CA LYS A 192 13.74 -5.21 -2.60
C LYS A 192 12.85 -6.01 -3.55
N ILE A 193 11.89 -5.35 -4.15
CA ILE A 193 10.91 -5.96 -5.05
C ILE A 193 10.87 -5.20 -6.37
N TYR A 194 11.00 -5.94 -7.47
CA TYR A 194 10.76 -5.44 -8.82
C TYR A 194 9.34 -5.76 -9.24
N THR A 195 8.63 -4.80 -9.84
CA THR A 195 7.31 -5.01 -10.42
C THR A 195 7.20 -4.44 -11.82
N GLU A 196 6.37 -5.10 -12.62
CA GLU A 196 5.89 -4.66 -13.91
C GLU A 196 4.38 -4.53 -13.82
N SER A 197 3.87 -3.32 -13.96
CA SER A 197 2.44 -3.03 -14.00
C SER A 197 2.00 -2.72 -15.42
N LYS A 198 0.80 -3.18 -15.79
CA LYS A 198 0.13 -2.86 -17.05
C LYS A 198 -1.26 -2.33 -16.73
N ALA A 199 -1.58 -1.14 -17.19
CA ALA A 199 -2.92 -0.59 -17.13
C ALA A 199 -3.46 -0.40 -18.56
N LYS A 200 -4.73 -0.76 -18.77
CA LYS A 200 -5.41 -0.55 -20.03
C LYS A 200 -6.77 0.09 -19.77
N PHE A 201 -6.99 1.23 -20.39
CA PHE A 201 -8.27 1.95 -20.37
C PHE A 201 -8.67 2.31 -21.81
N MET A 202 -9.75 1.74 -22.29
CA MET A 202 -10.21 1.90 -23.67
C MET A 202 -9.10 1.59 -24.69
N LEU A 203 -8.62 2.62 -25.41
CA LEU A 203 -7.55 2.51 -26.40
C LEU A 203 -6.15 2.84 -25.85
N PHE A 204 -6.09 3.33 -24.61
CA PHE A 204 -4.84 3.67 -23.94
C PHE A 204 -4.29 2.46 -23.18
N SER A 205 -3.01 2.23 -23.32
CA SER A 205 -2.30 1.20 -22.56
C SER A 205 -0.99 1.77 -22.06
N GLU A 206 -0.78 1.65 -20.75
CA GLU A 206 0.44 2.07 -20.10
C GLU A 206 1.13 0.86 -19.47
N LYS A 207 2.45 0.88 -19.50
CA LYS A 207 3.32 -0.12 -18.88
C LYS A 207 4.39 0.60 -18.09
N GLU A 208 4.47 0.27 -16.81
CA GLU A 208 5.42 0.86 -15.88
C GLU A 208 6.24 -0.23 -15.20
N TYR A 209 7.47 0.08 -14.88
CA TYR A 209 8.37 -0.77 -14.14
C TYR A 209 8.78 -0.05 -12.87
N SER A 210 8.72 -0.73 -11.73
CA SER A 210 9.19 -0.14 -10.49
C SER A 210 10.13 -1.05 -9.71
N MET A 211 10.94 -0.43 -8.88
CA MET A 211 11.77 -1.06 -7.88
C MET A 211 11.42 -0.43 -6.54
N SER A 212 10.92 -1.23 -5.61
CA SER A 212 10.47 -0.75 -4.30
C SER A 212 11.24 -1.43 -3.18
N TRP A 213 11.57 -0.67 -2.14
CA TRP A 213 12.29 -1.13 -0.95
C TRP A 213 11.39 -0.97 0.27
N TYR A 214 11.07 -2.11 0.90
CA TYR A 214 10.19 -2.18 2.06
C TYR A 214 10.99 -2.50 3.32
N ALA A 215 10.87 -1.66 4.35
CA ALA A 215 11.50 -1.84 5.66
C ALA A 215 10.50 -2.29 6.73
N LYS A 216 10.97 -3.12 7.67
CA LYS A 216 10.15 -3.53 8.82
C LYS A 216 9.76 -2.34 9.69
N GLY A 217 8.50 -2.31 10.13
CA GLY A 217 7.94 -1.27 10.98
C GLY A 217 7.75 0.09 10.31
N VAL A 218 8.04 0.19 9.00
CA VAL A 218 7.96 1.44 8.24
C VAL A 218 7.07 1.31 7.01
N GLY A 219 7.33 0.36 6.13
CA GLY A 219 6.75 0.23 4.80
C GLY A 219 7.73 0.61 3.72
N ILE A 220 7.28 1.33 2.70
CA ILE A 220 8.12 1.79 1.60
C ILE A 220 9.09 2.87 2.13
N VAL A 221 10.39 2.69 1.91
CA VAL A 221 11.42 3.68 2.23
C VAL A 221 12.04 4.30 0.98
N LYS A 222 11.97 3.59 -0.15
CA LYS A 222 12.42 4.07 -1.45
C LYS A 222 11.61 3.39 -2.54
N GLU A 223 11.32 4.13 -3.61
CA GLU A 223 10.75 3.59 -4.85
C GLU A 223 11.37 4.29 -6.05
N GLU A 224 11.66 3.54 -7.08
CA GLU A 224 12.15 4.02 -8.37
C GLU A 224 11.25 3.52 -9.48
N ARG A 225 10.77 4.43 -10.35
CA ARG A 225 9.91 4.12 -11.48
C ARG A 225 10.66 4.33 -12.79
N TYR A 226 10.50 3.39 -13.70
CA TYR A 226 11.21 3.35 -14.96
C TYR A 226 10.22 3.23 -16.12
N ASN A 227 10.55 3.86 -17.23
CA ASN A 227 9.79 3.68 -18.47
C ASN A 227 10.15 2.33 -19.15
N LYS A 228 9.44 2.02 -20.24
CA LYS A 228 9.65 0.80 -21.04
C LYS A 228 11.06 0.64 -21.64
N ARG A 229 11.88 1.71 -21.64
CA ARG A 229 13.27 1.68 -22.09
C ARG A 229 14.28 1.55 -20.94
N GLY A 230 13.80 1.32 -19.73
CA GLY A 230 14.63 1.24 -18.52
C GLY A 230 15.19 2.58 -18.03
N LYS A 231 14.67 3.72 -18.54
CA LYS A 231 15.12 5.04 -18.08
C LYS A 231 14.31 5.43 -16.83
N LEU A 232 15.02 5.82 -15.76
CA LEU A 232 14.44 6.33 -14.52
C LEU A 232 13.58 7.57 -14.82
N GLN A 233 12.34 7.52 -14.38
CA GLN A 233 11.36 8.62 -14.50
C GLN A 233 11.18 9.33 -13.18
N GLU A 234 11.01 8.58 -12.11
CA GLU A 234 10.77 9.09 -10.77
C GLU A 234 11.57 8.33 -9.74
N SER A 235 11.95 9.01 -8.66
CA SER A 235 12.56 8.40 -7.49
C SER A 235 11.97 9.03 -6.23
N MET A 236 11.28 8.22 -5.43
CA MET A 236 10.73 8.59 -4.13
C MET A 236 11.65 8.07 -3.02
N THR A 237 11.88 8.88 -2.00
CA THR A 237 12.71 8.53 -0.85
C THR A 237 12.09 9.04 0.45
N LEU A 238 12.13 8.21 1.49
CA LEU A 238 11.67 8.57 2.83
C LEU A 238 12.62 9.59 3.47
N GLU A 239 12.10 10.76 3.81
CA GLU A 239 12.85 11.89 4.40
C GLU A 239 12.78 11.92 5.92
N ALA A 240 11.61 11.61 6.49
CA ALA A 240 11.41 11.64 7.94
C ALA A 240 10.18 10.82 8.34
N ILE A 241 10.20 10.35 9.59
CA ILE A 241 9.04 9.74 10.26
C ILE A 241 8.75 10.62 11.49
N ARG A 242 7.55 11.20 11.56
CA ARG A 242 7.15 12.11 12.64
C ARG A 242 5.80 11.70 13.23
N LYS A 243 5.54 12.07 14.46
CA LYS A 243 4.20 11.99 15.03
C LYS A 243 3.40 13.22 14.58
N GLN A 244 2.14 13.04 14.23
CA GLN A 244 1.24 14.16 13.92
C GLN A 244 1.20 15.07 15.16
N GLY A 245 1.53 16.35 14.99
CA GLY A 245 1.43 17.33 16.07
C GLY A 245 -0.04 17.55 16.43
N ASN A 246 -0.36 17.57 17.71
CA ASN A 246 -1.61 18.16 18.17
C ASN A 246 -1.52 19.67 17.93
N ASN A 247 -2.17 20.17 16.90
CA ASN A 247 -2.45 21.60 16.74
C ASN A 247 -3.65 21.98 17.58
#